data_33884198a930c1d334dc9841bf4feeef
#
_entry.id   33884198a930c1d334dc9841bf4feeef
#
_cell.length_a   1.000
_cell.length_b   1.000
_cell.length_c   1.000
_cell.angle_alpha   90.00
_cell.angle_beta   90.00
_cell.angle_gamma   90.00
#
_symmetry.space_group_name_H-M   'P 1'
#
loop_
_entity.id
_entity.type
_entity.pdbx_description
1 polymer ?
#
loop_
_entity_poly.entity_id
_entity_poly.type
_entity_poly.pdbx_seq_one_letter_code
_entity_poly.pdbx_strand_id
1 'polypeptide(L)'
;MDNSKTNTFAYTTTVSSMLADLHTPVGVYLRLRDLGAVSVLMESSDYHDKDNSRSFIGVNPLASIAVAHGRIECSYPDGTRTVSSPDEQLDSSCIADAFNAFLQRFDITGEQSNHCGLYGYTSFNAVRYFEQIEVKDETQSKNDAPDIVYTLFRDILVFDHFNNKLTIITLGGQAGMDELRKALMRQSVQTFGFKAVGSPSSTVSDEEFR
;
A
#
# COMPACT_ATOMS: atom_id res chain seq x y z
N MET A 1 11.78 0.46 -34.64
CA MET A 1 12.42 0.97 -33.39
C MET A 1 11.61 2.16 -32.94
N ASP A 2 10.56 1.89 -32.22
CA ASP A 2 9.66 2.95 -31.70
C ASP A 2 10.21 3.39 -30.35
N ASN A 3 10.86 4.54 -30.38
CA ASN A 3 11.47 5.16 -29.21
C ASN A 3 10.37 5.94 -28.47
N SER A 4 9.33 5.25 -27.99
CA SER A 4 8.36 5.85 -27.08
C SER A 4 9.11 6.21 -25.81
N LYS A 5 9.51 7.47 -25.66
CA LYS A 5 9.98 8.03 -24.39
C LYS A 5 8.88 7.77 -23.36
N THR A 6 9.07 6.73 -22.57
CA THR A 6 8.21 6.45 -21.43
C THR A 6 8.29 7.65 -20.49
N ASN A 7 7.20 8.41 -20.34
CA ASN A 7 7.17 9.57 -19.46
C ASN A 7 7.55 9.14 -18.04
N THR A 8 8.57 9.78 -17.48
CA THR A 8 8.99 9.56 -16.09
C THR A 8 8.27 10.58 -15.20
N PHE A 9 7.68 10.10 -14.12
CA PHE A 9 7.03 10.93 -13.10
C PHE A 9 8.09 11.33 -12.06
N ALA A 10 8.50 12.59 -12.07
CA ALA A 10 9.52 13.11 -11.15
C ALA A 10 8.86 13.80 -9.96
N TYR A 11 9.28 13.45 -8.76
CA TYR A 11 8.80 14.01 -7.51
C TYR A 11 9.95 14.34 -6.57
N THR A 12 9.76 15.38 -5.77
CA THR A 12 10.66 15.71 -4.67
C THR A 12 9.87 15.68 -3.37
N THR A 13 10.42 15.03 -2.36
CA THR A 13 9.77 14.91 -1.05
C THR A 13 9.76 16.24 -0.32
N THR A 14 8.66 16.49 0.38
CA THR A 14 8.57 17.50 1.44
C THR A 14 8.40 16.79 2.76
N VAL A 15 9.24 17.09 3.74
CA VAL A 15 9.33 16.33 5.00
C VAL A 15 9.05 17.24 6.19
N SER A 16 8.34 16.72 7.17
CA SER A 16 8.14 17.34 8.48
C SER A 16 8.21 16.28 9.56
N SER A 17 8.85 16.60 10.69
CA SER A 17 8.93 15.69 11.82
C SER A 17 8.43 16.35 13.09
N MET A 18 7.85 15.54 13.99
CA MET A 18 7.37 15.95 15.31
C MET A 18 7.51 14.80 16.31
N LEU A 19 7.40 15.08 17.60
CA LEU A 19 7.24 14.05 18.61
C LEU A 19 5.90 13.32 18.44
N ALA A 20 5.89 12.01 18.67
CA ALA A 20 4.71 11.18 18.54
C ALA A 20 3.92 11.02 19.85
N ASP A 21 4.30 11.73 20.93
CA ASP A 21 3.75 11.56 22.28
C ASP A 21 2.22 11.55 22.37
N LEU A 22 1.58 12.37 21.53
CA LEU A 22 0.11 12.51 21.47
C LEU A 22 -0.51 11.78 20.27
N HIS A 23 0.29 11.02 19.53
CA HIS A 23 -0.11 10.40 18.30
C HIS A 23 0.19 8.91 18.32
N THR A 24 -0.85 8.08 18.18
CA THR A 24 -0.68 6.65 17.93
C THR A 24 -0.87 6.35 16.44
N PRO A 25 -0.21 5.31 15.88
CA PRO A 25 -0.43 4.93 14.47
C PRO A 25 -1.90 4.77 14.12
N VAL A 26 -2.67 4.03 14.93
CA VAL A 26 -4.11 3.84 14.73
C VAL A 26 -4.87 5.16 14.81
N GLY A 27 -4.58 6.00 15.81
CA GLY A 27 -5.25 7.29 15.98
C GLY A 27 -5.00 8.25 14.81
N VAL A 28 -3.79 8.25 14.25
CA VAL A 28 -3.45 9.02 13.04
C VAL A 28 -4.10 8.40 11.81
N TYR A 29 -4.03 7.08 11.64
CA TYR A 29 -4.68 6.39 10.52
C TYR A 29 -6.17 6.68 10.45
N LEU A 30 -6.89 6.63 11.57
CA LEU A 30 -8.32 6.94 11.61
C LEU A 30 -8.67 8.38 11.17
N ARG A 31 -7.74 9.32 11.28
CA ARG A 31 -7.93 10.71 10.81
C ARG A 31 -7.65 10.87 9.32
N LEU A 32 -6.81 10.01 8.76
CA LEU A 32 -6.27 10.16 7.40
C LEU A 32 -6.85 9.17 6.39
N ARG A 33 -7.34 7.99 6.83
CA ARG A 33 -7.74 6.90 5.95
C ARG A 33 -8.77 7.28 4.89
N ASP A 34 -9.61 8.29 5.18
CA ASP A 34 -10.69 8.73 4.29
C ASP A 34 -10.27 9.89 3.36
N LEU A 35 -8.97 10.27 3.35
CA LEU A 35 -8.45 11.28 2.42
C LEU A 35 -8.36 10.77 0.98
N GLY A 36 -8.26 9.47 0.78
CA GLY A 36 -8.15 8.84 -0.53
C GLY A 36 -8.96 7.54 -0.61
N ALA A 37 -9.06 7.01 -1.82
CA ALA A 37 -9.81 5.77 -2.08
C ALA A 37 -9.18 4.53 -1.43
N VAL A 38 -7.87 4.55 -1.24
CA VAL A 38 -7.09 3.44 -0.64
C VAL A 38 -6.12 4.04 0.36
N SER A 39 -5.95 3.36 1.47
CA SER A 39 -4.97 3.69 2.51
C SER A 39 -4.42 2.41 3.13
N VAL A 40 -3.24 2.51 3.75
CA VAL A 40 -2.59 1.38 4.41
C VAL A 40 -2.09 1.79 5.78
N LEU A 41 -2.18 0.87 6.74
CA LEU A 41 -1.51 0.93 8.04
C LEU A 41 -0.72 -0.36 8.19
N MET A 42 0.60 -0.24 8.38
CA MET A 42 1.50 -1.33 8.69
C MET A 42 2.11 -1.07 10.05
N GLU A 43 1.73 -1.84 11.06
CA GLU A 43 2.25 -1.70 12.40
C GLU A 43 3.30 -2.78 12.69
N SER A 44 4.43 -2.36 13.28
CA SER A 44 5.36 -3.30 13.90
C SER A 44 4.89 -3.66 15.29
N SER A 45 4.93 -4.95 15.63
CA SER A 45 4.70 -5.45 16.99
C SER A 45 5.99 -5.58 17.79
N ASP A 46 7.15 -5.42 17.16
CA ASP A 46 8.45 -5.50 17.81
C ASP A 46 8.94 -4.11 18.20
N TYR A 47 8.82 -3.79 19.50
CA TYR A 47 9.29 -2.53 20.08
C TYR A 47 10.68 -2.64 20.72
N HIS A 48 11.31 -3.81 20.66
CA HIS A 48 12.60 -4.07 21.31
C HIS A 48 13.79 -3.87 20.36
N ASP A 49 13.57 -3.99 19.06
CA ASP A 49 14.61 -3.77 18.06
C ASP A 49 14.51 -2.36 17.46
N LYS A 50 15.61 -1.61 17.64
CA LYS A 50 15.73 -0.23 17.16
C LYS A 50 15.45 -0.09 15.65
N ASP A 51 15.88 -1.07 14.86
CA ASP A 51 15.80 -1.01 13.40
C ASP A 51 14.43 -1.46 12.86
N ASN A 52 13.70 -2.29 13.61
CA ASN A 52 12.42 -2.88 13.20
C ASN A 52 11.19 -2.25 13.88
N SER A 53 11.39 -1.30 14.80
CA SER A 53 10.28 -0.71 15.55
C SER A 53 9.66 0.49 14.85
N ARG A 54 9.16 0.28 13.63
CA ARG A 54 8.52 1.34 12.83
C ARG A 54 7.15 0.92 12.35
N SER A 55 6.20 1.89 12.37
CA SER A 55 4.91 1.74 11.73
C SER A 55 4.77 2.74 10.59
N PHE A 56 4.07 2.32 9.53
CA PHE A 56 3.90 3.10 8.31
C PHE A 56 2.43 3.31 8.01
N ILE A 57 2.08 4.53 7.60
CA ILE A 57 0.76 4.86 7.08
C ILE A 57 0.95 5.43 5.68
N GLY A 58 0.26 4.86 4.68
CA GLY A 58 0.18 5.40 3.33
C GLY A 58 -1.23 5.87 3.03
N VAL A 59 -1.36 7.10 2.51
CA VAL A 59 -2.63 7.69 2.08
C VAL A 59 -2.48 8.42 0.76
N ASN A 60 -3.60 8.70 0.09
CA ASN A 60 -3.63 9.34 -1.22
C ASN A 60 -2.85 8.52 -2.27
N PRO A 61 -3.43 7.44 -2.81
CA PRO A 61 -2.78 6.59 -3.80
C PRO A 61 -2.40 7.40 -5.05
N LEU A 62 -1.16 7.26 -5.50
CA LEU A 62 -0.60 7.96 -6.65
C LEU A 62 -0.52 7.05 -7.88
N ALA A 63 -0.13 5.80 -7.65
CA ALA A 63 -0.02 4.78 -8.68
C ALA A 63 -0.18 3.39 -8.06
N SER A 64 -0.55 2.39 -8.86
CA SER A 64 -0.66 1.02 -8.37
C SER A 64 -0.31 0.00 -9.44
N ILE A 65 0.15 -1.16 -8.99
CA ILE A 65 0.34 -2.36 -9.79
C ILE A 65 -0.39 -3.51 -9.09
N ALA A 66 -1.20 -4.26 -9.83
CA ALA A 66 -1.94 -5.40 -9.34
C ALA A 66 -1.83 -6.59 -10.29
N VAL A 67 -1.83 -7.79 -9.72
CA VAL A 67 -1.90 -9.06 -10.47
C VAL A 67 -3.14 -9.80 -10.01
N ALA A 68 -4.06 -10.04 -10.94
CA ALA A 68 -5.31 -10.75 -10.70
C ALA A 68 -5.71 -11.54 -11.94
N HIS A 69 -6.14 -12.78 -11.75
CA HIS A 69 -6.68 -13.64 -12.83
C HIS A 69 -5.75 -13.72 -14.06
N GLY A 70 -4.44 -13.83 -13.86
CA GLY A 70 -3.46 -13.92 -14.93
C GLY A 70 -3.26 -12.59 -15.71
N ARG A 71 -3.64 -11.46 -15.14
CA ARG A 71 -3.47 -10.11 -15.72
C ARG A 71 -2.66 -9.23 -14.80
N ILE A 72 -1.85 -8.39 -15.39
CA ILE A 72 -1.12 -7.32 -14.67
C ILE A 72 -1.75 -5.99 -15.05
N GLU A 73 -2.22 -5.26 -14.07
CA GLU A 73 -2.83 -3.95 -14.24
C GLU A 73 -1.98 -2.89 -13.54
N CYS A 74 -1.62 -1.84 -14.27
CA CYS A 74 -0.93 -0.68 -13.70
C CYS A 74 -1.76 0.58 -13.89
N SER A 75 -1.83 1.42 -12.85
CA SER A 75 -2.39 2.77 -12.92
C SER A 75 -1.32 3.81 -12.59
N TYR A 76 -1.36 4.95 -13.26
CA TYR A 76 -0.34 5.99 -13.17
C TYR A 76 -0.93 7.35 -12.80
N PRO A 77 -0.09 8.31 -12.33
CA PRO A 77 -0.55 9.62 -11.85
C PRO A 77 -1.25 10.49 -12.89
N ASP A 78 -0.96 10.29 -14.18
CA ASP A 78 -1.59 10.98 -15.31
C ASP A 78 -2.96 10.39 -15.70
N GLY A 79 -3.45 9.42 -14.94
CA GLY A 79 -4.70 8.71 -15.22
C GLY A 79 -4.58 7.60 -16.25
N THR A 80 -3.40 7.37 -16.83
CA THR A 80 -3.19 6.25 -17.73
C THR A 80 -3.27 4.91 -17.00
N ARG A 81 -3.81 3.90 -17.68
CA ARG A 81 -3.85 2.52 -17.21
C ARG A 81 -3.33 1.60 -18.27
N THR A 82 -2.56 0.62 -17.86
CA THR A 82 -2.10 -0.45 -18.74
C THR A 82 -2.58 -1.78 -18.20
N VAL A 83 -3.05 -2.64 -19.09
CA VAL A 83 -3.42 -4.02 -18.78
C VAL A 83 -2.60 -4.91 -19.67
N SER A 84 -1.81 -5.78 -19.08
CA SER A 84 -1.05 -6.82 -19.77
C SER A 84 -1.68 -8.17 -19.46
N SER A 85 -2.07 -8.88 -20.50
CA SER A 85 -2.50 -10.28 -20.43
C SER A 85 -1.57 -11.02 -21.37
N PRO A 86 -0.48 -11.61 -20.89
CA PRO A 86 0.39 -12.41 -21.74
C PRO A 86 -0.43 -13.58 -22.32
N ASP A 87 -0.18 -13.90 -23.58
CA ASP A 87 -0.82 -15.05 -24.27
C ASP A 87 -0.37 -16.38 -23.65
N GLU A 88 0.73 -16.35 -22.88
CA GLU A 88 1.28 -17.45 -22.10
C GLU A 88 0.96 -17.27 -20.62
N GLN A 89 1.05 -18.35 -19.87
CA GLN A 89 0.85 -18.34 -18.43
C GLN A 89 1.83 -17.35 -17.77
N LEU A 90 1.31 -16.45 -16.91
CA LEU A 90 2.15 -15.55 -16.11
C LEU A 90 3.12 -16.36 -15.26
N ASP A 91 4.38 -15.99 -15.30
CA ASP A 91 5.43 -16.54 -14.45
C ASP A 91 6.13 -15.43 -13.64
N SER A 92 7.09 -15.84 -12.83
CA SER A 92 7.86 -14.91 -11.97
C SER A 92 8.65 -13.88 -12.78
N SER A 93 9.13 -14.21 -13.99
CA SER A 93 9.90 -13.29 -14.82
C SER A 93 9.02 -12.18 -15.37
N CYS A 94 7.84 -12.51 -15.87
CA CYS A 94 6.86 -11.54 -16.36
C CYS A 94 6.44 -10.56 -15.26
N ILE A 95 6.23 -11.06 -14.04
CA ILE A 95 5.86 -10.22 -12.88
C ILE A 95 7.02 -9.32 -12.49
N ALA A 96 8.23 -9.86 -12.36
CA ALA A 96 9.42 -9.08 -12.02
C ALA A 96 9.69 -7.98 -13.05
N ASP A 97 9.58 -8.27 -14.34
CA ASP A 97 9.77 -7.31 -15.42
C ASP A 97 8.71 -6.20 -15.37
N ALA A 98 7.45 -6.56 -15.09
CA ALA A 98 6.38 -5.58 -14.95
C ALA A 98 6.60 -4.65 -13.75
N PHE A 99 7.02 -5.19 -12.59
CA PHE A 99 7.38 -4.38 -11.42
C PHE A 99 8.57 -3.47 -11.70
N ASN A 100 9.61 -3.97 -12.34
CA ASN A 100 10.77 -3.17 -12.72
C ASN A 100 10.38 -2.05 -13.69
N ALA A 101 9.61 -2.35 -14.73
CA ALA A 101 9.12 -1.37 -15.69
C ALA A 101 8.22 -0.32 -15.01
N PHE A 102 7.36 -0.74 -14.06
CA PHE A 102 6.52 0.17 -13.28
C PHE A 102 7.38 1.12 -12.44
N LEU A 103 8.35 0.60 -11.68
CA LEU A 103 9.23 1.39 -10.81
C LEU A 103 10.09 2.38 -11.59
N GLN A 104 10.60 2.00 -12.78
CA GLN A 104 11.38 2.88 -13.64
C GLN A 104 10.61 4.10 -14.16
N ARG A 105 9.28 4.12 -14.02
CA ARG A 105 8.45 5.29 -14.35
C ARG A 105 8.54 6.41 -13.31
N PHE A 106 9.13 6.17 -12.14
CA PHE A 106 9.16 7.12 -11.03
C PHE A 106 10.59 7.53 -10.69
N ASP A 107 10.83 8.83 -10.61
CA ASP A 107 12.06 9.44 -10.10
C ASP A 107 11.70 10.24 -8.85
N ILE A 108 11.98 9.67 -7.67
CA ILE A 108 11.63 10.26 -6.38
C ILE A 108 12.91 10.61 -5.64
N THR A 109 13.12 11.90 -5.39
CA THR A 109 14.31 12.45 -4.76
C THR A 109 13.97 13.23 -3.50
N GLY A 110 15.00 13.60 -2.73
CA GLY A 110 14.86 14.42 -1.53
C GLY A 110 15.03 13.66 -0.22
N GLU A 111 14.83 14.35 0.88
CA GLU A 111 14.98 13.80 2.23
C GLU A 111 13.95 12.71 2.49
N GLN A 112 14.34 11.57 3.11
CA GLN A 112 13.47 10.43 3.42
C GLN A 112 12.79 9.78 2.20
N SER A 113 13.29 10.01 0.98
CA SER A 113 12.74 9.41 -0.24
C SER A 113 12.80 7.88 -0.25
N ASN A 114 13.67 7.28 0.54
CA ASN A 114 13.75 5.83 0.76
C ASN A 114 12.48 5.21 1.35
N HIS A 115 11.59 6.01 1.94
CA HIS A 115 10.28 5.56 2.42
C HIS A 115 9.17 5.70 1.36
N CYS A 116 9.44 6.35 0.23
CA CYS A 116 8.48 6.50 -0.86
C CYS A 116 8.55 5.28 -1.80
N GLY A 117 8.19 4.13 -1.28
CA GLY A 117 8.16 2.84 -1.99
C GLY A 117 6.76 2.34 -2.24
N LEU A 118 6.67 1.06 -2.58
CA LEU A 118 5.42 0.35 -2.79
C LEU A 118 4.95 -0.30 -1.49
N TYR A 119 3.70 -0.09 -1.15
CA TYR A 119 3.03 -0.69 0.01
C TYR A 119 1.84 -1.52 -0.45
N GLY A 120 1.74 -2.74 0.04
CA GLY A 120 0.67 -3.63 -0.38
C GLY A 120 0.83 -5.04 0.16
N TYR A 121 0.32 -6.01 -0.57
CA TYR A 121 0.38 -7.41 -0.18
C TYR A 121 0.58 -8.33 -1.38
N THR A 122 1.11 -9.51 -1.08
CA THR A 122 1.13 -10.68 -1.95
C THR A 122 0.35 -11.76 -1.22
N SER A 123 -0.74 -12.26 -1.83
CA SER A 123 -1.57 -13.32 -1.24
C SER A 123 -0.84 -14.67 -1.28
N PHE A 124 -1.35 -15.63 -0.50
CA PHE A 124 -0.83 -16.99 -0.55
C PHE A 124 -0.96 -17.60 -1.97
N ASN A 125 -2.06 -17.31 -2.66
CA ASN A 125 -2.33 -17.87 -3.99
C ASN A 125 -1.37 -17.35 -5.07
N ALA A 126 -0.65 -16.26 -4.82
CA ALA A 126 0.38 -15.78 -5.71
C ALA A 126 1.56 -16.75 -5.88
N VAL A 127 1.68 -17.76 -5.00
CA VAL A 127 2.68 -18.83 -5.13
C VAL A 127 2.62 -19.52 -6.49
N ARG A 128 1.45 -19.55 -7.14
CA ARG A 128 1.25 -20.09 -8.49
C ARG A 128 2.09 -19.43 -9.58
N TYR A 129 2.56 -18.21 -9.34
CA TYR A 129 3.41 -17.46 -10.28
C TYR A 129 4.90 -17.71 -10.06
N PHE A 130 5.28 -18.30 -8.93
CA PHE A 130 6.67 -18.47 -8.53
C PHE A 130 7.09 -19.94 -8.46
N GLU A 131 6.12 -20.86 -8.26
CA GLU A 131 6.34 -22.28 -8.08
C GLU A 131 5.40 -23.08 -8.98
N GLN A 132 5.82 -24.29 -9.35
CA GLN A 132 4.99 -25.23 -10.12
C GLN A 132 4.01 -25.96 -9.18
N ILE A 133 3.04 -25.21 -8.66
CA ILE A 133 2.01 -25.70 -7.73
C ILE A 133 0.64 -25.40 -8.32
N GLU A 134 -0.23 -26.41 -8.33
CA GLU A 134 -1.64 -26.20 -8.64
C GLU A 134 -2.34 -25.54 -7.45
N VAL A 135 -2.76 -24.30 -7.63
CA VAL A 135 -3.63 -23.58 -6.69
C VAL A 135 -5.04 -23.64 -7.23
N LYS A 136 -6.00 -24.03 -6.38
CA LYS A 136 -7.42 -24.01 -6.76
C LYS A 136 -7.82 -22.64 -7.28
N ASP A 137 -8.49 -22.63 -8.42
CA ASP A 137 -9.02 -21.38 -8.96
C ASP A 137 -10.19 -20.90 -8.10
N GLU A 138 -10.03 -19.74 -7.48
CA GLU A 138 -11.02 -19.11 -6.63
C GLU A 138 -11.96 -18.17 -7.39
N THR A 139 -11.88 -18.12 -8.74
CA THR A 139 -12.77 -17.28 -9.58
C THR A 139 -14.24 -17.57 -9.37
N GLN A 140 -14.59 -18.77 -8.86
CA GLN A 140 -15.94 -19.16 -8.49
C GLN A 140 -16.25 -18.89 -7.00
N SER A 141 -15.26 -18.49 -6.21
CA SER A 141 -15.45 -18.13 -4.80
C SER A 141 -15.97 -16.70 -4.70
N LYS A 142 -16.56 -16.35 -3.55
CA LYS A 142 -16.95 -14.97 -3.23
C LYS A 142 -15.75 -14.05 -2.96
N ASN A 143 -14.54 -14.60 -2.98
CA ASN A 143 -13.30 -13.88 -2.77
C ASN A 143 -12.59 -13.71 -4.12
N ASP A 144 -12.70 -12.54 -4.70
CA ASP A 144 -12.06 -12.12 -5.96
C ASP A 144 -10.89 -11.16 -5.72
N ALA A 145 -10.33 -11.15 -4.50
CA ALA A 145 -9.20 -10.30 -4.16
C ALA A 145 -8.00 -10.59 -5.08
N PRO A 146 -7.31 -9.57 -5.57
CA PRO A 146 -6.10 -9.76 -6.37
C PRO A 146 -5.03 -10.58 -5.65
N ASP A 147 -4.25 -11.35 -6.41
CA ASP A 147 -3.14 -12.14 -5.87
C ASP A 147 -2.01 -11.24 -5.37
N ILE A 148 -1.75 -10.13 -6.07
CA ILE A 148 -0.71 -9.17 -5.73
C ILE A 148 -1.29 -7.77 -5.91
N VAL A 149 -1.13 -6.90 -4.92
CA VAL A 149 -1.47 -5.47 -5.02
C VAL A 149 -0.41 -4.65 -4.30
N TYR A 150 0.17 -3.71 -5.02
CA TYR A 150 1.08 -2.72 -4.45
C TYR A 150 0.73 -1.32 -4.95
N THR A 151 0.79 -0.37 -4.02
CA THR A 151 0.43 1.04 -4.26
C THR A 151 1.59 1.95 -3.87
N LEU A 152 1.91 2.88 -4.76
CA LEU A 152 2.73 4.04 -4.45
C LEU A 152 1.80 5.12 -3.90
N PHE A 153 2.04 5.57 -2.68
CA PHE A 153 1.26 6.62 -2.04
C PHE A 153 1.95 7.98 -2.18
N ARG A 154 1.15 9.05 -2.38
CA ARG A 154 1.61 10.42 -2.36
C ARG A 154 2.16 10.81 -0.99
N ASP A 155 1.52 10.32 0.05
CA ASP A 155 1.78 10.70 1.42
C ASP A 155 2.09 9.47 2.28
N ILE A 156 3.23 9.52 2.95
CA ILE A 156 3.72 8.48 3.86
C ILE A 156 3.98 9.09 5.24
N LEU A 157 3.49 8.44 6.26
CA LEU A 157 3.79 8.78 7.65
C LEU A 157 4.54 7.62 8.29
N VAL A 158 5.66 7.93 8.95
CA VAL A 158 6.54 6.95 9.58
C VAL A 158 6.59 7.23 11.07
N PHE A 159 6.15 6.27 11.86
CA PHE A 159 6.34 6.26 13.31
C PHE A 159 7.63 5.49 13.64
N ASP A 160 8.54 6.15 14.28
CA ASP A 160 9.71 5.55 14.91
C ASP A 160 9.39 5.39 16.40
N HIS A 161 9.05 4.17 16.80
CA HIS A 161 8.63 3.89 18.18
C HIS A 161 9.79 3.96 19.16
N PHE A 162 11.01 3.70 18.71
CA PHE A 162 12.19 3.77 19.56
C PHE A 162 12.53 5.21 19.94
N ASN A 163 12.45 6.13 18.96
CA ASN A 163 12.75 7.55 19.16
C ASN A 163 11.51 8.39 19.45
N ASN A 164 10.33 7.77 19.55
CA ASN A 164 9.04 8.43 19.73
C ASN A 164 8.82 9.59 18.75
N LYS A 165 9.10 9.35 17.47
CA LYS A 165 9.08 10.36 16.39
C LYS A 165 8.06 10.01 15.33
N LEU A 166 7.28 10.99 14.92
CA LEU A 166 6.44 10.93 13.73
C LEU A 166 7.08 11.76 12.62
N THR A 167 7.36 11.12 11.48
CA THR A 167 7.83 11.78 10.27
C THR A 167 6.75 11.74 9.21
N ILE A 168 6.41 12.88 8.65
CA ILE A 168 5.43 13.06 7.57
C ILE A 168 6.21 13.35 6.30
N ILE A 169 5.97 12.58 5.25
CA ILE A 169 6.62 12.68 3.95
C ILE A 169 5.53 12.81 2.89
N THR A 170 5.59 13.83 2.05
CA THR A 170 4.65 13.99 0.94
C THR A 170 5.34 14.30 -0.37
N LEU A 171 4.82 13.74 -1.46
CA LEU A 171 5.17 14.06 -2.85
C LEU A 171 4.29 15.21 -3.41
N GLY A 172 3.37 15.72 -2.60
CA GLY A 172 2.44 16.81 -2.94
C GLY A 172 2.98 18.23 -2.65
N GLY A 173 4.27 18.35 -2.32
CA GLY A 173 4.89 19.63 -1.97
C GLY A 173 4.31 20.24 -0.70
N GLN A 174 4.47 21.56 -0.54
CA GLN A 174 3.98 22.27 0.65
C GLN A 174 2.46 22.21 0.79
N ALA A 175 1.72 22.27 -0.31
CA ALA A 175 0.25 22.16 -0.27
C ALA A 175 -0.23 20.81 0.29
N GLY A 176 0.41 19.71 -0.12
CA GLY A 176 0.13 18.38 0.44
C GLY A 176 0.49 18.28 1.93
N MET A 177 1.60 18.90 2.35
CA MET A 177 1.98 18.96 3.76
C MET A 177 0.94 19.71 4.61
N ASP A 178 0.44 20.83 4.10
CA ASP A 178 -0.56 21.64 4.82
C ASP A 178 -1.92 20.90 4.91
N GLU A 179 -2.30 20.17 3.86
CA GLU A 179 -3.48 19.30 3.85
C GLU A 179 -3.38 18.21 4.93
N LEU A 180 -2.25 17.50 5.00
CA LEU A 180 -2.01 16.48 6.00
C LEU A 180 -2.03 17.02 7.42
N ARG A 181 -1.34 18.13 7.67
CA ARG A 181 -1.34 18.79 8.99
C ARG A 181 -2.74 19.18 9.43
N LYS A 182 -3.53 19.75 8.52
CA LYS A 182 -4.93 20.09 8.80
C LYS A 182 -5.78 18.86 9.13
N ALA A 183 -5.57 17.75 8.43
CA ALA A 183 -6.27 16.50 8.70
C ALA A 183 -5.86 15.88 10.04
N LEU A 184 -4.58 15.92 10.39
CA LEU A 184 -4.07 15.44 11.68
C LEU A 184 -4.64 16.22 12.88
N MET A 185 -4.91 17.52 12.70
CA MET A 185 -5.49 18.37 13.76
C MET A 185 -6.99 18.20 13.94
N ARG A 186 -7.67 17.38 13.14
CA ARG A 186 -9.10 17.11 13.35
C ARG A 186 -9.31 16.44 14.69
N GLN A 187 -10.20 17.04 15.51
CA GLN A 187 -10.49 16.54 16.84
C GLN A 187 -11.46 15.33 16.84
N SER A 188 -12.32 15.26 15.83
CA SER A 188 -13.28 14.17 15.70
C SER A 188 -12.79 13.12 14.68
N VAL A 189 -12.80 11.87 15.13
CA VAL A 189 -12.62 10.71 14.25
C VAL A 189 -14.02 10.12 14.06
N GLN A 190 -14.38 9.78 12.82
CA GLN A 190 -15.60 9.06 12.55
C GLN A 190 -15.50 7.67 13.18
N THR A 191 -16.30 7.43 14.21
CA THR A 191 -16.46 6.12 14.82
C THR A 191 -17.84 5.59 14.49
N PHE A 192 -17.90 4.35 14.03
CA PHE A 192 -19.17 3.66 13.80
C PHE A 192 -19.51 2.86 15.05
N GLY A 193 -20.77 2.98 15.52
CA GLY A 193 -21.25 2.15 16.60
C GLY A 193 -21.25 0.68 16.19
N PHE A 194 -20.67 -0.18 17.03
CA PHE A 194 -20.72 -1.62 16.85
C PHE A 194 -21.76 -2.22 17.83
N LYS A 195 -22.67 -3.04 17.30
CA LYS A 195 -23.61 -3.82 18.11
C LYS A 195 -23.62 -5.25 17.59
N ALA A 196 -23.27 -6.19 18.45
CA ALA A 196 -23.43 -7.61 18.13
C ALA A 196 -24.91 -7.95 18.02
N VAL A 197 -25.34 -8.54 16.90
CA VAL A 197 -26.74 -8.94 16.65
C VAL A 197 -26.96 -10.46 16.71
N GLY A 198 -25.91 -11.23 16.99
CA GLY A 198 -25.97 -12.69 17.08
C GLY A 198 -24.65 -13.29 17.55
N SER A 199 -24.63 -14.61 17.67
CA SER A 199 -23.40 -15.35 17.96
C SER A 199 -22.54 -15.46 16.68
N PRO A 200 -21.21 -15.49 16.80
CA PRO A 200 -20.34 -15.78 15.66
C PRO A 200 -20.69 -17.14 15.04
N SER A 201 -20.68 -17.20 13.72
CA SER A 201 -20.77 -18.47 12.99
C SER A 201 -19.56 -18.60 12.07
N SER A 202 -19.05 -19.82 11.92
CA SER A 202 -17.98 -20.15 11.01
C SER A 202 -18.55 -20.91 9.82
N THR A 203 -17.98 -20.69 8.64
CA THR A 203 -18.25 -21.47 7.42
C THR A 203 -17.45 -22.77 7.35
N VAL A 204 -16.46 -22.91 8.21
CA VAL A 204 -15.57 -24.05 8.33
C VAL A 204 -15.62 -24.58 9.74
N SER A 205 -15.76 -25.88 9.92
CA SER A 205 -15.71 -26.51 11.25
C SER A 205 -14.27 -26.59 11.77
N ASP A 206 -14.11 -26.76 13.09
CA ASP A 206 -12.78 -26.93 13.70
C ASP A 206 -12.04 -28.15 13.17
N GLU A 207 -12.77 -29.19 12.71
CA GLU A 207 -12.21 -30.40 12.14
C GLU A 207 -11.71 -30.20 10.72
N GLU A 208 -12.41 -29.37 9.93
CA GLU A 208 -11.99 -29.01 8.57
C GLU A 208 -10.85 -27.99 8.53
N PHE A 209 -10.69 -27.22 9.60
CA PHE A 209 -9.61 -26.24 9.73
C PHE A 209 -8.27 -26.85 10.14
N ARG A 210 -8.27 -28.03 10.79
CA ARG A 210 -7.07 -28.76 11.25
C ARG A 210 -6.51 -29.67 10.19
#